data_16951ed356c870d7a014ea2ce7e79ddd
#
_entry.id   16951ed356c870d7a014ea2ce7e79ddd
#
_cell.length_a   1.000
_cell.length_b   1.000
_cell.length_c   1.000
_cell.angle_alpha   90.00
_cell.angle_beta   90.00
_cell.angle_gamma   90.00
#
_symmetry.space_group_name_H-M   'P 1'
#
loop_
_entity.id
_entity.type
_entity.pdbx_description
1 polymer ?
#
loop_
_entity_poly.entity_id
_entity_poly.type
_entity_poly.pdbx_seq_one_letter_code
_entity_poly.pdbx_strand_id
1 'polypeptide(L)'
;MASTGVARRDRIAALLLVALVAAVAGLLAARRTLLDDRPAPAADPRLQRDAVLFDRFAARRERSDEGDRLSLSVRLRTSASVSLPCFVFMIARNDLATPRVWAAWPPESLGPAVSAGGHFHGARPDVGHAVTLTDTWERITATIPQPASAPFDTVVVYVVDPAGRILLARPFRL
;
A
#
# COMPACT_ATOMS: atom_id res chain seq x y z
N MET A 1 -3.40 12.03 63.66
CA MET A 1 -3.08 10.71 63.04
C MET A 1 -4.07 10.40 61.94
N ALA A 2 -3.83 10.92 60.71
CA ALA A 2 -4.74 10.68 59.56
C ALA A 2 -4.00 10.70 58.21
N SER A 3 -2.78 10.13 58.10
CA SER A 3 -1.99 10.23 56.84
C SER A 3 -1.79 8.89 56.10
N THR A 4 -2.23 7.78 56.62
CA THR A 4 -1.96 6.46 56.03
C THR A 4 -3.00 5.96 55.03
N GLY A 5 -4.17 6.58 54.98
CA GLY A 5 -5.27 6.15 54.11
C GLY A 5 -5.15 6.61 52.65
N VAL A 6 -4.59 7.79 52.40
CA VAL A 6 -4.48 8.39 51.06
C VAL A 6 -3.39 7.64 50.23
N ALA A 7 -2.25 7.40 50.83
CA ALA A 7 -1.13 6.68 50.13
C ALA A 7 -1.49 5.25 49.72
N ARG A 8 -2.43 4.60 50.41
CA ARG A 8 -2.86 3.22 50.07
C ARG A 8 -3.88 3.25 48.91
N ARG A 9 -4.74 4.25 48.80
CA ARG A 9 -5.66 4.42 47.66
C ARG A 9 -4.93 4.75 46.38
N ASP A 10 -3.92 5.59 46.44
CA ASP A 10 -3.14 5.97 45.26
C ASP A 10 -2.31 4.77 44.72
N ARG A 11 -1.80 3.94 45.60
CA ARG A 11 -1.09 2.69 45.17
C ARG A 11 -2.05 1.70 44.53
N ILE A 12 -3.25 1.54 45.03
CA ILE A 12 -4.28 0.66 44.44
C ILE A 12 -4.71 1.18 43.07
N ALA A 13 -4.94 2.48 42.94
CA ALA A 13 -5.31 3.13 41.68
C ALA A 13 -4.18 2.97 40.62
N ALA A 14 -2.92 3.14 41.02
CA ALA A 14 -1.76 2.94 40.14
C ALA A 14 -1.64 1.48 39.66
N LEU A 15 -1.84 0.50 40.56
CA LEU A 15 -1.81 -0.92 40.21
C LEU A 15 -2.94 -1.30 39.24
N LEU A 16 -4.14 -0.77 39.45
CA LEU A 16 -5.29 -0.99 38.55
C LEU A 16 -5.05 -0.39 37.16
N LEU A 17 -4.42 0.79 37.09
CA LEU A 17 -4.08 1.43 35.81
C LEU A 17 -3.04 0.60 35.04
N VAL A 18 -2.00 0.11 35.71
CA VAL A 18 -0.98 -0.75 35.09
C VAL A 18 -1.59 -2.07 34.61
N ALA A 19 -2.46 -2.68 35.39
CA ALA A 19 -3.16 -3.90 34.99
C ALA A 19 -4.08 -3.68 33.77
N LEU A 20 -4.77 -2.54 33.70
CA LEU A 20 -5.61 -2.18 32.57
C LEU A 20 -4.80 -1.96 31.29
N VAL A 21 -3.67 -1.26 31.38
CA VAL A 21 -2.77 -1.01 30.25
C VAL A 21 -2.18 -2.34 29.76
N ALA A 22 -1.76 -3.23 30.65
CA ALA A 22 -1.26 -4.54 30.29
C ALA A 22 -2.33 -5.42 29.61
N ALA A 23 -3.57 -5.38 30.09
CA ALA A 23 -4.69 -6.11 29.50
C ALA A 23 -5.03 -5.59 28.09
N VAL A 24 -5.04 -4.28 27.88
CA VAL A 24 -5.28 -3.65 26.56
C VAL A 24 -4.14 -3.99 25.60
N ALA A 25 -2.89 -3.92 26.04
CA ALA A 25 -1.72 -4.30 25.21
C ALA A 25 -1.76 -5.78 24.84
N GLY A 26 -2.13 -6.66 25.77
CA GLY A 26 -2.32 -8.10 25.52
C GLY A 26 -3.44 -8.38 24.52
N LEU A 27 -4.56 -7.66 24.62
CA LEU A 27 -5.70 -7.78 23.70
C LEU A 27 -5.33 -7.33 22.28
N LEU A 28 -4.55 -6.24 22.15
CA LEU A 28 -4.05 -5.74 20.87
C LEU A 28 -3.02 -6.70 20.25
N ALA A 29 -2.16 -7.31 21.05
CA ALA A 29 -1.22 -8.32 20.59
C ALA A 29 -1.95 -9.60 20.14
N ALA A 30 -2.93 -10.09 20.91
CA ALA A 30 -3.74 -11.25 20.53
C ALA A 30 -4.57 -11.00 19.26
N ARG A 31 -5.06 -9.76 19.08
CA ARG A 31 -5.78 -9.39 17.85
C ARG A 31 -4.86 -9.36 16.63
N ARG A 32 -3.60 -8.98 16.79
CA ARG A 32 -2.60 -9.05 15.70
C ARG A 32 -2.30 -10.49 15.31
N THR A 33 -2.06 -11.38 16.27
CA THR A 33 -1.80 -12.80 15.99
C THR A 33 -2.98 -13.52 15.35
N LEU A 34 -4.22 -13.20 15.75
CA LEU A 34 -5.44 -13.75 15.13
C LEU A 34 -5.70 -13.24 13.70
N LEU A 35 -5.17 -12.06 13.35
CA LEU A 35 -5.24 -11.53 11.98
C LEU A 35 -4.10 -12.09 11.10
N ASP A 36 -2.95 -12.42 11.68
CA ASP A 36 -1.83 -13.03 10.97
C ASP A 36 -2.02 -14.54 10.71
N ASP A 37 -2.85 -15.21 11.51
CA ASP A 37 -3.13 -16.66 11.41
C ASP A 37 -4.24 -17.00 10.39
N ARG A 38 -4.63 -16.03 9.56
CA ARG A 38 -5.50 -16.32 8.44
C ARG A 38 -4.69 -17.11 7.43
N PRO A 39 -4.98 -18.42 7.21
CA PRO A 39 -4.25 -19.19 6.22
C PRO A 39 -4.32 -18.44 4.90
N ALA A 40 -3.15 -18.08 4.36
CA ALA A 40 -3.08 -17.48 3.04
C ALA A 40 -3.91 -18.36 2.11
N PRO A 41 -4.87 -17.80 1.34
CA PRO A 41 -5.67 -18.60 0.42
C PRO A 41 -4.69 -19.40 -0.43
N ALA A 42 -4.93 -20.72 -0.50
CA ALA A 42 -4.05 -21.65 -1.19
C ALA A 42 -3.70 -21.05 -2.55
N ALA A 43 -2.42 -20.90 -2.83
CA ALA A 43 -1.94 -20.31 -4.06
C ALA A 43 -2.61 -21.04 -5.22
N ASP A 44 -3.44 -20.34 -6.01
CA ASP A 44 -3.99 -20.92 -7.22
C ASP A 44 -2.78 -21.29 -8.10
N PRO A 45 -2.53 -22.60 -8.36
CA PRO A 45 -1.39 -23.05 -9.16
C PRO A 45 -1.43 -22.50 -10.59
N ARG A 46 -2.55 -21.91 -11.02
CA ARG A 46 -2.75 -21.29 -12.32
C ARG A 46 -2.18 -19.87 -12.40
N LEU A 47 -1.89 -19.22 -11.26
CA LEU A 47 -1.26 -17.91 -11.22
C LEU A 47 0.25 -18.06 -11.40
N GLN A 48 0.69 -18.23 -12.65
CA GLN A 48 2.10 -18.19 -13.03
C GLN A 48 2.62 -16.75 -12.99
N ARG A 49 3.95 -16.59 -12.80
CA ARG A 49 4.62 -15.27 -12.78
C ARG A 49 4.35 -14.40 -14.01
N ASP A 50 3.90 -15.00 -15.12
CA ASP A 50 3.57 -14.31 -16.37
C ASP A 50 2.06 -14.12 -16.58
N ALA A 51 1.26 -14.20 -15.51
CA ALA A 51 -0.19 -14.08 -15.59
C ALA A 51 -0.65 -12.69 -16.06
N VAL A 52 0.14 -11.65 -15.81
CA VAL A 52 -0.16 -10.27 -16.22
C VAL A 52 0.79 -9.85 -17.33
N LEU A 53 0.21 -9.53 -18.47
CA LEU A 53 0.92 -8.97 -19.60
C LEU A 53 0.82 -7.45 -19.59
N PHE A 54 1.90 -6.82 -19.98
CA PHE A 54 2.06 -5.38 -20.10
C PHE A 54 2.34 -5.01 -21.56
N ASP A 55 1.64 -3.99 -22.07
CA ASP A 55 1.87 -3.48 -23.43
C ASP A 55 2.56 -2.12 -23.43
N ARG A 56 1.90 -1.12 -22.82
CA ARG A 56 2.33 0.27 -22.93
C ARG A 56 2.25 0.99 -21.60
N PHE A 57 3.27 1.80 -21.34
CA PHE A 57 3.28 2.82 -20.30
C PHE A 57 3.40 4.20 -20.96
N ALA A 58 2.64 5.15 -20.50
CA ALA A 58 2.76 6.55 -20.87
C ALA A 58 2.70 7.42 -19.64
N ALA A 59 3.54 8.44 -19.60
CA ALA A 59 3.59 9.43 -18.55
C ALA A 59 3.59 10.83 -19.19
N ARG A 60 2.81 11.74 -18.62
CA ARG A 60 2.76 13.14 -19.04
C ARG A 60 2.81 14.03 -17.82
N ARG A 61 3.70 15.00 -17.82
CA ARG A 61 3.73 16.08 -16.83
C ARG A 61 2.77 17.17 -17.27
N GLU A 62 1.88 17.56 -16.38
CA GLU A 62 0.90 18.60 -16.59
C GLU A 62 1.14 19.69 -15.55
N ARG A 63 1.28 20.92 -16.03
CA ARG A 63 1.39 22.10 -15.17
C ARG A 63 0.05 22.78 -15.13
N SER A 64 -0.44 23.11 -13.96
CA SER A 64 -1.66 23.87 -13.76
C SER A 64 -1.47 24.90 -12.64
N ASP A 65 -2.41 25.85 -12.54
CA ASP A 65 -2.41 26.86 -11.46
C ASP A 65 -2.59 26.23 -10.07
N GLU A 66 -3.16 25.02 -10.02
CA GLU A 66 -3.32 24.23 -8.79
C GLU A 66 -2.07 23.41 -8.41
N GLY A 67 -1.02 23.42 -9.24
CA GLY A 67 0.23 22.70 -9.06
C GLY A 67 0.52 21.69 -10.18
N ASP A 68 1.75 21.21 -10.19
CA ASP A 68 2.21 20.24 -11.19
C ASP A 68 1.62 18.84 -10.87
N ARG A 69 1.25 18.12 -11.91
CA ARG A 69 0.69 16.76 -11.84
C ARG A 69 1.39 15.84 -12.82
N LEU A 70 1.47 14.56 -12.44
CA LEU A 70 1.96 13.49 -13.29
C LEU A 70 0.78 12.60 -13.67
N SER A 71 0.35 12.68 -14.93
CA SER A 71 -0.67 11.79 -15.49
C SER A 71 0.00 10.54 -16.04
N LEU A 72 -0.44 9.38 -15.59
CA LEU A 72 0.09 8.06 -15.92
C LEU A 72 -0.98 7.24 -16.62
N SER A 73 -0.56 6.40 -17.55
CA SER A 73 -1.43 5.42 -18.19
C SER A 73 -0.65 4.12 -18.42
N VAL A 74 -1.26 3.00 -18.10
CA VAL A 74 -0.72 1.65 -18.34
C VAL A 74 -1.76 0.78 -19.01
N ARG A 75 -1.34 -0.12 -19.91
CA ARG A 75 -2.21 -1.12 -20.51
C ARG A 75 -1.78 -2.50 -20.04
N LEU A 76 -2.74 -3.20 -19.43
CA LEU A 76 -2.56 -4.51 -18.83
C LEU A 76 -3.61 -5.49 -19.37
N ARG A 77 -3.29 -6.77 -19.42
CA ARG A 77 -4.23 -7.87 -19.62
C ARG A 77 -3.74 -9.12 -18.92
N THR A 78 -4.60 -10.11 -18.74
CA THR A 78 -4.13 -11.44 -18.33
C THR A 78 -3.72 -12.25 -19.55
N SER A 79 -2.73 -13.13 -19.37
CA SER A 79 -2.39 -14.20 -20.33
C SER A 79 -3.25 -15.44 -20.15
N ALA A 80 -3.96 -15.53 -19.00
CA ALA A 80 -4.84 -16.65 -18.68
C ALA A 80 -6.19 -16.54 -19.42
N SER A 81 -6.80 -17.68 -19.71
CA SER A 81 -8.14 -17.75 -20.30
C SER A 81 -9.27 -17.43 -19.31
N VAL A 82 -8.93 -17.16 -18.06
CA VAL A 82 -9.87 -16.79 -16.99
C VAL A 82 -9.60 -15.36 -16.55
N SER A 83 -10.66 -14.65 -16.12
CA SER A 83 -10.53 -13.31 -15.56
C SER A 83 -9.72 -13.35 -14.26
N LEU A 84 -8.86 -12.34 -14.10
CA LEU A 84 -7.93 -12.22 -13.00
C LEU A 84 -8.27 -10.97 -12.17
N PRO A 85 -8.97 -11.11 -11.02
CA PRO A 85 -9.16 -10.00 -10.10
C PRO A 85 -7.82 -9.63 -9.47
N CYS A 86 -7.49 -8.34 -9.50
CA CYS A 86 -6.25 -7.83 -8.95
C CYS A 86 -6.37 -6.37 -8.53
N PHE A 87 -5.32 -5.86 -7.90
CA PHE A 87 -5.20 -4.47 -7.46
C PHE A 87 -3.95 -3.85 -8.08
N VAL A 88 -4.07 -2.62 -8.54
CA VAL A 88 -2.98 -1.88 -9.18
C VAL A 88 -2.54 -0.72 -8.30
N PHE A 89 -1.23 -0.57 -8.18
CA PHE A 89 -0.58 0.54 -7.49
C PHE A 89 0.47 1.16 -8.41
N MET A 90 0.63 2.47 -8.30
CA MET A 90 1.71 3.19 -8.97
C MET A 90 2.45 4.04 -7.95
N ILE A 91 3.75 3.84 -7.83
CA ILE A 91 4.60 4.60 -6.91
C ILE A 91 5.56 5.43 -7.74
N ALA A 92 5.35 6.75 -7.72
CA ALA A 92 6.26 7.72 -8.32
C ALA A 92 7.30 8.16 -7.30
N ARG A 93 8.56 8.27 -7.70
CA ARG A 93 9.65 8.64 -6.79
C ARG A 93 10.76 9.40 -7.51
N ASN A 94 11.53 10.15 -6.71
CA ASN A 94 12.83 10.70 -7.07
C ASN A 94 13.81 10.36 -5.94
N ASP A 95 14.62 9.33 -6.18
CA ASP A 95 15.57 8.82 -5.21
C ASP A 95 16.83 9.71 -5.11
N LEU A 96 17.05 10.59 -6.08
CA LEU A 96 18.19 11.52 -6.14
C LEU A 96 17.91 12.84 -5.39
N ALA A 97 16.63 13.13 -5.12
CA ALA A 97 16.26 14.32 -4.35
C ALA A 97 16.66 14.19 -2.89
N THR A 98 17.00 15.32 -2.27
CA THR A 98 17.31 15.40 -0.83
C THR A 98 16.42 16.46 -0.18
N PRO A 99 15.44 16.05 0.67
CA PRO A 99 15.05 14.67 1.00
C PRO A 99 14.46 13.94 -0.20
N ARG A 100 14.45 12.59 -0.16
CA ARG A 100 13.79 11.77 -1.16
C ARG A 100 12.31 12.11 -1.26
N VAL A 101 11.81 12.19 -2.50
CA VAL A 101 10.42 12.52 -2.79
C VAL A 101 9.73 11.33 -3.43
N TRP A 102 8.53 11.04 -2.98
CA TRP A 102 7.74 9.95 -3.50
C TRP A 102 6.24 10.20 -3.27
N ALA A 103 5.40 9.58 -4.09
CA ALA A 103 3.95 9.57 -3.94
C ALA A 103 3.39 8.26 -4.47
N ALA A 104 2.22 7.87 -3.98
CA ALA A 104 1.56 6.65 -4.40
C ALA A 104 0.17 6.93 -4.97
N TRP A 105 -0.26 6.06 -5.85
CA TRP A 105 -1.63 6.00 -6.34
C TRP A 105 -2.16 4.55 -6.25
N PRO A 106 -3.36 4.33 -5.72
CA PRO A 106 -4.23 5.34 -5.10
C PRO A 106 -3.61 5.95 -3.83
N PRO A 107 -3.92 7.21 -3.47
CA PRO A 107 -3.34 7.88 -2.29
C PRO A 107 -3.67 7.17 -0.98
N GLU A 108 -4.80 6.45 -0.89
CA GLU A 108 -5.22 5.66 0.26
C GLU A 108 -4.27 4.48 0.56
N SER A 109 -3.42 4.13 -0.41
CA SER A 109 -2.41 3.08 -0.25
C SER A 109 -1.26 3.47 0.69
N LEU A 110 -1.10 4.77 0.98
CA LEU A 110 -0.09 5.28 1.90
C LEU A 110 -0.33 4.80 3.34
N GLY A 111 0.67 4.19 3.94
CA GLY A 111 0.59 3.51 5.23
C GLY A 111 0.12 2.05 5.11
N PRO A 112 -1.09 1.75 4.60
CA PRO A 112 -1.59 0.37 4.53
C PRO A 112 -0.83 -0.55 3.57
N ALA A 113 -0.36 -0.06 2.42
CA ALA A 113 0.33 -0.86 1.40
C ALA A 113 1.70 -0.29 0.99
N VAL A 114 1.93 1.00 1.25
CA VAL A 114 3.18 1.71 0.93
C VAL A 114 3.69 2.40 2.19
N SER A 115 4.91 2.09 2.59
CA SER A 115 5.54 2.66 3.79
C SER A 115 5.85 4.16 3.66
N ALA A 116 6.15 4.81 4.78
CA ALA A 116 6.61 6.21 4.81
C ALA A 116 7.91 6.48 4.03
N GLY A 117 8.62 5.46 3.57
CA GLY A 117 9.78 5.57 2.69
C GLY A 117 9.49 5.30 1.22
N GLY A 118 8.22 5.18 0.83
CA GLY A 118 7.83 4.86 -0.56
C GLY A 118 8.09 3.41 -0.97
N HIS A 119 8.26 2.49 -0.01
CA HIS A 119 8.44 1.06 -0.28
C HIS A 119 7.10 0.33 -0.25
N PHE A 120 6.82 -0.42 -1.31
CA PHE A 120 5.65 -1.26 -1.39
C PHE A 120 5.84 -2.51 -0.52
N HIS A 121 4.88 -2.83 0.34
CA HIS A 121 4.88 -4.02 1.18
C HIS A 121 3.62 -4.89 1.04
N GLY A 122 2.57 -4.34 0.37
CA GLY A 122 1.38 -5.10 -0.03
C GLY A 122 0.52 -5.68 1.09
N ALA A 123 0.66 -5.20 2.34
CA ALA A 123 -0.07 -5.74 3.48
C ALA A 123 -1.60 -5.59 3.36
N ARG A 124 -2.06 -4.58 2.64
CA ARG A 124 -3.47 -4.29 2.37
C ARG A 124 -3.68 -4.09 0.87
N PRO A 125 -3.82 -5.17 0.08
CA PRO A 125 -4.03 -5.05 -1.36
C PRO A 125 -5.34 -4.35 -1.72
N ASP A 126 -6.36 -4.48 -0.89
CA ASP A 126 -7.70 -3.92 -1.04
C ASP A 126 -7.75 -2.37 -1.10
N VAL A 127 -6.69 -1.68 -0.67
CA VAL A 127 -6.58 -0.21 -0.84
C VAL A 127 -6.02 0.21 -2.21
N GLY A 128 -5.63 -0.74 -3.05
CA GLY A 128 -5.24 -0.52 -4.42
C GLY A 128 -6.43 -0.27 -5.34
N HIS A 129 -6.15 0.15 -6.57
CA HIS A 129 -7.18 0.27 -7.60
C HIS A 129 -7.62 -1.12 -8.05
N ALA A 130 -8.84 -1.50 -7.69
CA ALA A 130 -9.40 -2.80 -8.05
C ALA A 130 -9.68 -2.86 -9.56
N VAL A 131 -9.23 -3.94 -10.20
CA VAL A 131 -9.47 -4.22 -11.61
C VAL A 131 -9.60 -5.72 -11.82
N THR A 132 -10.43 -6.12 -12.79
CA THR A 132 -10.49 -7.50 -13.25
C THR A 132 -9.90 -7.57 -14.66
N LEU A 133 -8.67 -8.08 -14.77
CA LEU A 133 -8.03 -8.26 -16.05
C LEU A 133 -8.61 -9.45 -16.80
N THR A 134 -8.82 -9.26 -18.08
CA THR A 134 -9.24 -10.29 -19.04
C THR A 134 -8.17 -10.47 -20.12
N ASP A 135 -8.43 -11.24 -21.14
CA ASP A 135 -7.60 -11.37 -22.34
C ASP A 135 -7.56 -10.09 -23.20
N THR A 136 -8.45 -9.13 -22.92
CA THR A 136 -8.46 -7.82 -23.58
C THR A 136 -7.60 -6.80 -22.83
N TRP A 137 -7.06 -5.81 -23.57
CA TRP A 137 -6.23 -4.78 -22.99
C TRP A 137 -7.05 -3.77 -22.20
N GLU A 138 -6.87 -3.76 -20.90
CA GLU A 138 -7.44 -2.76 -19.99
C GLU A 138 -6.51 -1.58 -19.83
N ARG A 139 -7.03 -0.36 -19.93
CA ARG A 139 -6.28 0.88 -19.70
C ARG A 139 -6.57 1.40 -18.30
N ILE A 140 -5.52 1.53 -17.50
CA ILE A 140 -5.58 2.10 -16.17
C ILE A 140 -4.87 3.45 -16.21
N THR A 141 -5.54 4.49 -15.70
CA THR A 141 -5.01 5.84 -15.63
C THR A 141 -4.90 6.29 -14.18
N ALA A 142 -3.86 7.06 -13.87
CA ALA A 142 -3.61 7.62 -12.56
C ALA A 142 -3.14 9.06 -12.68
N THR A 143 -3.46 9.88 -11.69
CA THR A 143 -2.92 11.24 -11.57
C THR A 143 -2.30 11.37 -10.20
N ILE A 144 -1.03 11.79 -10.17
CA ILE A 144 -0.23 11.93 -8.95
C ILE A 144 0.20 13.40 -8.85
N PRO A 145 -0.07 14.11 -7.73
CA PRO A 145 0.49 15.43 -7.48
C PRO A 145 2.02 15.36 -7.51
N GLN A 146 2.67 16.28 -8.22
CA GLN A 146 4.12 16.31 -8.37
C GLN A 146 4.70 17.54 -7.68
N PRO A 147 5.71 17.39 -6.81
CA PRO A 147 6.39 18.53 -6.24
C PRO A 147 7.16 19.31 -7.31
N ALA A 148 6.97 20.63 -7.36
CA ALA A 148 7.65 21.51 -8.34
C ALA A 148 9.17 21.51 -8.16
N SER A 149 9.66 21.40 -6.90
CA SER A 149 11.08 21.46 -6.54
C SER A 149 11.85 20.17 -6.84
N ALA A 150 11.16 19.03 -6.94
CA ALA A 150 11.79 17.73 -7.11
C ALA A 150 10.86 16.80 -7.93
N PRO A 151 10.84 16.98 -9.25
CA PRO A 151 9.98 16.15 -10.11
C PRO A 151 10.38 14.68 -10.02
N PHE A 152 9.39 13.79 -10.07
CA PHE A 152 9.64 12.35 -10.08
C PHE A 152 10.45 11.94 -11.33
N ASP A 153 11.34 10.97 -11.17
CA ASP A 153 12.18 10.40 -12.23
C ASP A 153 11.82 8.96 -12.57
N THR A 154 11.14 8.30 -11.66
CA THR A 154 10.80 6.88 -11.78
C THR A 154 9.38 6.62 -11.30
N VAL A 155 8.67 5.74 -12.00
CA VAL A 155 7.39 5.16 -11.55
C VAL A 155 7.53 3.65 -11.51
N VAL A 156 7.08 3.02 -10.43
CA VAL A 156 6.97 1.56 -10.35
C VAL A 156 5.49 1.20 -10.35
N VAL A 157 5.09 0.35 -11.29
CA VAL A 157 3.74 -0.21 -11.37
C VAL A 157 3.75 -1.58 -10.70
N TYR A 158 2.88 -1.77 -9.73
CA TYR A 158 2.62 -3.05 -9.07
C TYR A 158 1.23 -3.54 -9.42
N VAL A 159 1.13 -4.82 -9.74
CA VAL A 159 -0.14 -5.55 -9.82
C VAL A 159 -0.08 -6.67 -8.80
N VAL A 160 -1.06 -6.75 -7.93
CA VAL A 160 -1.11 -7.74 -6.86
C VAL A 160 -2.44 -8.49 -6.89
N ASP A 161 -2.43 -9.74 -6.48
CA ASP A 161 -3.64 -10.52 -6.32
C ASP A 161 -4.38 -10.17 -4.99
N PRO A 162 -5.60 -10.66 -4.78
CA PRO A 162 -6.33 -10.42 -3.53
C PRO A 162 -5.65 -10.95 -2.26
N ALA A 163 -4.67 -11.84 -2.40
CA ALA A 163 -3.86 -12.33 -1.29
C ALA A 163 -2.62 -11.47 -1.01
N GLY A 164 -2.40 -10.39 -1.77
CA GLY A 164 -1.25 -9.49 -1.63
C GLY A 164 0.02 -9.98 -2.33
N ARG A 165 -0.06 -11.04 -3.15
CA ARG A 165 1.11 -11.52 -3.90
C ARG A 165 1.33 -10.64 -5.13
N ILE A 166 2.57 -10.27 -5.37
CA ILE A 166 2.96 -9.45 -6.51
C ILE A 166 2.93 -10.31 -7.78
N LEU A 167 2.06 -9.95 -8.72
CA LEU A 167 1.95 -10.55 -10.05
C LEU A 167 2.83 -9.82 -11.07
N LEU A 168 2.99 -8.50 -10.91
CA LEU A 168 3.86 -7.65 -11.72
C LEU A 168 4.46 -6.57 -10.84
N ALA A 169 5.77 -6.32 -11.01
CA ALA A 169 6.46 -5.15 -10.48
C ALA A 169 7.39 -4.62 -11.57
N ARG A 170 7.07 -3.46 -12.14
CA ARG A 170 7.82 -2.93 -13.28
C ARG A 170 8.16 -1.45 -13.10
N PRO A 171 9.46 -1.09 -13.08
CA PRO A 171 9.90 0.29 -13.05
C PRO A 171 9.92 0.92 -14.45
N PHE A 172 9.60 2.21 -14.51
CA PHE A 172 9.67 3.07 -15.71
C PHE A 172 10.38 4.36 -15.37
N ARG A 173 11.31 4.77 -16.19
CA ARG A 173 11.92 6.10 -16.12
C ARG A 173 11.03 7.12 -16.84
N LEU A 174 10.96 8.33 -16.27
CA LEU A 174 10.12 9.45 -16.73
C LEU A 174 10.91 10.45 -17.59
#